data_72c0534cc33e7d9a7015da0ec78851d9
#
_entry.id   72c0534cc33e7d9a7015da0ec78851d9
#
_cell.length_a   1.000
_cell.length_b   1.000
_cell.length_c   1.000
_cell.angle_alpha   90.00
_cell.angle_beta   90.00
_cell.angle_gamma   90.00
#
_symmetry.space_group_name_H-M   'P 1'
#
loop_
_entity.id
_entity.type
_entity.pdbx_description
1 polymer ?
#
loop_
_entity_poly.entity_id
_entity_poly.type
_entity_poly.pdbx_seq_one_letter_code
_entity_poly.pdbx_strand_id
1 'polypeptide(L)'
;SDDYKGTTGGLEVVMRSIIYAAYSKDLSVKTTTAKIQMMKQGKYVGGYAPYGYVLHPEIRNKLKLDPEAAEVVRRVFDEALEGRNTSQIALSLNDDNIPTPGQYFKGKHPDKKKYSRMSEKISWTASMVYKILTSYVYTGATVGHKRKSGGVGSRKTISQKKEDWIIVEGMHEAIVSKEEFELAQAVIRGGEKNPKRNLRYYPLKGLVCCGNCKRALTRRKLRNEGGYFYQC
;
A
#
# COMPACT_ATOMS: atom_id res chain seq x y z
N SER A 1 14.46 -55.34 31.74
CA SER A 1 14.13 -53.99 32.25
C SER A 1 13.73 -53.13 31.03
N ASP A 2 12.44 -53.08 30.77
CA ASP A 2 11.89 -52.32 29.67
C ASP A 2 11.82 -50.85 30.06
N ASP A 3 12.73 -50.09 29.54
CA ASP A 3 12.69 -48.64 29.60
C ASP A 3 11.52 -48.10 28.78
N TYR A 4 10.36 -47.99 29.41
CA TYR A 4 9.19 -47.35 28.86
C TYR A 4 9.39 -45.81 28.86
N LYS A 5 10.18 -45.35 27.91
CA LYS A 5 10.48 -43.92 27.67
C LYS A 5 9.48 -43.19 26.77
N GLY A 6 8.22 -43.64 26.68
CA GLY A 6 7.42 -43.21 25.52
C GLY A 6 6.18 -42.37 25.78
N THR A 7 5.47 -42.48 26.91
CA THR A 7 4.09 -41.93 26.98
C THR A 7 3.91 -40.68 27.83
N THR A 8 4.66 -40.50 28.90
CA THR A 8 4.52 -39.30 29.75
C THR A 8 5.09 -38.05 29.10
N GLY A 9 6.20 -38.16 28.37
CA GLY A 9 6.77 -37.07 27.63
C GLY A 9 5.87 -36.59 26.47
N GLY A 10 5.15 -37.50 25.83
CA GLY A 10 4.22 -37.17 24.76
C GLY A 10 3.02 -36.34 25.23
N LEU A 11 2.37 -36.73 26.31
CA LEU A 11 1.23 -36.01 26.88
C LEU A 11 1.64 -34.62 27.40
N GLU A 12 2.75 -34.51 28.08
CA GLU A 12 3.27 -33.26 28.59
C GLU A 12 3.57 -32.25 27.44
N VAL A 13 4.20 -32.71 26.37
CA VAL A 13 4.48 -31.88 25.19
C VAL A 13 3.19 -31.40 24.53
N VAL A 14 2.18 -32.28 24.41
CA VAL A 14 0.87 -31.92 23.86
C VAL A 14 0.17 -30.89 24.74
N MET A 15 0.13 -31.10 26.05
CA MET A 15 -0.49 -30.14 26.98
C MET A 15 0.22 -28.78 26.96
N ARG A 16 1.55 -28.75 26.96
CA ARG A 16 2.33 -27.52 26.84
C ARG A 16 2.02 -26.81 25.51
N SER A 17 1.95 -27.54 24.42
CA SER A 17 1.63 -26.94 23.09
C SER A 17 0.23 -26.31 23.06
N ILE A 18 -0.77 -26.94 23.69
CA ILE A 18 -2.13 -26.40 23.82
C ILE A 18 -2.12 -25.11 24.66
N ILE A 19 -1.43 -25.13 25.79
CA ILE A 19 -1.31 -23.94 26.67
C ILE A 19 -0.63 -22.79 25.93
N TYR A 20 0.48 -23.03 25.22
CA TYR A 20 1.17 -22.01 24.44
C TYR A 20 0.33 -21.48 23.28
N ALA A 21 -0.44 -22.35 22.60
CA ALA A 21 -1.35 -21.93 21.56
C ALA A 21 -2.48 -21.05 22.12
N ALA A 22 -3.07 -21.42 23.25
CA ALA A 22 -4.11 -20.63 23.92
C ALA A 22 -3.55 -19.27 24.39
N TYR A 23 -2.37 -19.25 25.02
CA TYR A 23 -1.69 -18.02 25.43
C TYR A 23 -1.36 -17.12 24.25
N SER A 24 -0.83 -17.68 23.16
CA SER A 24 -0.52 -16.92 21.95
C SER A 24 -1.77 -16.29 21.32
N LYS A 25 -2.90 -17.01 21.35
CA LYS A 25 -4.19 -16.51 20.88
C LYS A 25 -4.70 -15.35 21.75
N ASP A 26 -4.67 -15.51 23.07
CA ASP A 26 -5.09 -14.47 24.02
C ASP A 26 -4.21 -13.22 23.89
N LEU A 27 -2.90 -13.37 23.81
CA LEU A 27 -1.97 -12.26 23.60
C LEU A 27 -2.22 -11.54 22.27
N SER A 28 -2.53 -12.28 21.20
CA SER A 28 -2.88 -11.71 19.90
C SER A 28 -4.16 -10.89 19.97
N VAL A 29 -5.17 -11.35 20.67
CA VAL A 29 -6.43 -10.59 20.90
C VAL A 29 -6.14 -9.32 21.69
N LYS A 30 -5.46 -9.41 22.82
CA LYS A 30 -5.11 -8.28 23.69
C LYS A 30 -4.31 -7.21 22.94
N THR A 31 -3.28 -7.62 22.20
CA THR A 31 -2.45 -6.69 21.43
C THR A 31 -3.21 -6.02 20.27
N THR A 32 -4.10 -6.77 19.63
CA THR A 32 -4.95 -6.22 18.55
C THR A 32 -5.95 -5.22 19.11
N THR A 33 -6.63 -5.56 20.21
CA THR A 33 -7.56 -4.66 20.90
C THR A 33 -6.88 -3.37 21.36
N ALA A 34 -5.69 -3.49 21.98
CA ALA A 34 -4.90 -2.34 22.40
C ALA A 34 -4.55 -1.43 21.20
N LYS A 35 -4.11 -2.01 20.07
CA LYS A 35 -3.82 -1.24 18.84
C LYS A 35 -5.07 -0.53 18.30
N ILE A 36 -6.22 -1.20 18.30
CA ILE A 36 -7.48 -0.60 17.86
C ILE A 36 -7.86 0.57 18.77
N GLN A 37 -7.72 0.45 20.08
CA GLN A 37 -7.97 1.55 21.01
C GLN A 37 -7.03 2.73 20.78
N MET A 38 -5.75 2.47 20.52
CA MET A 38 -4.80 3.53 20.17
C MET A 38 -5.19 4.24 18.86
N MET A 39 -5.64 3.49 17.85
CA MET A 39 -6.12 4.07 16.58
C MET A 39 -7.35 4.95 16.79
N LYS A 40 -8.32 4.51 17.62
CA LYS A 40 -9.50 5.30 17.98
C LYS A 40 -9.16 6.58 18.73
N GLN A 41 -8.05 6.61 19.45
CA GLN A 41 -7.49 7.81 20.09
C GLN A 41 -6.71 8.71 19.12
N GLY A 42 -6.70 8.40 17.83
CA GLY A 42 -5.93 9.15 16.82
C GLY A 42 -4.43 8.91 16.84
N LYS A 43 -3.94 7.97 17.66
CA LYS A 43 -2.51 7.64 17.73
C LYS A 43 -2.06 6.90 16.46
N TYR A 44 -0.94 7.29 15.91
CA TYR A 44 -0.35 6.62 14.77
C TYR A 44 0.32 5.31 15.23
N VAL A 45 -0.21 4.17 14.76
CA VAL A 45 0.24 2.82 15.17
C VAL A 45 1.16 2.17 14.11
N GLY A 46 1.48 2.87 13.03
CA GLY A 46 2.40 2.39 12.00
C GLY A 46 3.84 2.33 12.48
N GLY A 47 4.59 1.33 12.03
CA GLY A 47 6.02 1.21 12.36
C GLY A 47 6.92 2.21 11.63
N TYR A 48 6.43 2.81 10.55
CA TYR A 48 7.13 3.81 9.74
C TYR A 48 6.17 4.93 9.37
N ALA A 49 6.64 6.16 9.42
CA ALA A 49 5.87 7.30 8.95
C ALA A 49 5.64 7.23 7.42
N PRO A 50 4.51 7.73 6.91
CA PRO A 50 4.31 7.96 5.49
C PRO A 50 5.34 8.96 4.96
N TYR A 51 5.63 8.90 3.66
CA TYR A 51 6.48 9.90 3.01
C TYR A 51 5.86 11.30 3.17
N GLY A 52 6.64 12.31 3.47
CA GLY A 52 6.16 13.64 3.86
C GLY A 52 6.04 13.83 5.39
N TYR A 53 6.17 12.75 6.16
CA TYR A 53 6.13 12.79 7.63
C TYR A 53 7.27 11.99 8.26
N VAL A 54 7.58 12.34 9.49
CA VAL A 54 8.45 11.57 10.41
C VAL A 54 7.68 11.27 11.69
N LEU A 55 8.13 10.25 12.43
CA LEU A 55 7.60 10.03 13.78
C LEU A 55 8.10 11.15 14.69
N HIS A 56 7.20 11.72 15.50
CA HIS A 56 7.56 12.79 16.42
C HIS A 56 8.61 12.28 17.43
N PRO A 57 9.74 12.98 17.65
CA PRO A 57 10.80 12.47 18.49
C PRO A 57 10.40 12.35 19.96
N GLU A 58 9.61 13.28 20.48
CA GLU A 58 9.21 13.33 21.88
C GLU A 58 7.84 12.74 22.14
N ILE A 59 6.88 12.90 21.22
CA ILE A 59 5.50 12.42 21.38
C ILE A 59 5.34 11.09 20.68
N ARG A 60 5.27 10.03 21.47
CA ARG A 60 5.07 8.67 20.94
C ARG A 60 3.76 8.57 20.12
N ASN A 61 3.84 7.88 19.01
CA ASN A 61 2.68 7.61 18.15
C ASN A 61 2.04 8.85 17.52
N LYS A 62 2.81 9.92 17.33
CA LYS A 62 2.39 11.12 16.61
C LYS A 62 3.26 11.32 15.36
N LEU A 63 2.65 11.82 14.30
CA LEU A 63 3.36 12.24 13.08
C LEU A 63 3.76 13.70 13.18
N LYS A 64 4.94 14.02 12.66
CA LYS A 64 5.45 15.38 12.47
C LYS A 64 5.75 15.57 11.00
N LEU A 65 5.50 16.77 10.47
CA LEU A 65 5.82 17.12 9.10
C LEU A 65 7.34 17.01 8.85
N ASP A 66 7.73 16.45 7.72
CA ASP A 66 9.10 16.48 7.20
C ASP A 66 9.12 17.47 6.03
N PRO A 67 9.67 18.68 6.19
CA PRO A 67 9.51 19.76 5.21
C PRO A 67 9.94 19.35 3.79
N GLU A 68 11.14 18.77 3.66
CA GLU A 68 11.68 18.37 2.35
C GLU A 68 10.79 17.35 1.63
N ALA A 69 10.35 16.32 2.35
CA ALA A 69 9.50 15.29 1.77
C ALA A 69 8.04 15.77 1.57
N ALA A 70 7.58 16.71 2.41
CA ALA A 70 6.26 17.30 2.30
C ALA A 70 6.11 18.17 1.06
N GLU A 71 7.14 18.94 0.68
CA GLU A 71 7.17 19.70 -0.57
C GLU A 71 6.97 18.80 -1.79
N VAL A 72 7.63 17.65 -1.82
CA VAL A 72 7.45 16.69 -2.91
C VAL A 72 6.02 16.11 -2.93
N VAL A 73 5.46 15.82 -1.76
CA VAL A 73 4.06 15.36 -1.66
C VAL A 73 3.11 16.47 -2.14
N ARG A 74 3.33 17.71 -1.72
CA ARG A 74 2.53 18.87 -2.16
C ARG A 74 2.56 19.01 -3.68
N ARG A 75 3.76 18.98 -4.28
CA ARG A 75 3.94 19.01 -5.72
C ARG A 75 3.17 17.91 -6.45
N VAL A 76 3.18 16.68 -5.91
CA VAL A 76 2.43 15.55 -6.49
C VAL A 76 0.93 15.85 -6.53
N PHE A 77 0.38 16.50 -5.51
CA PHE A 77 -1.03 16.91 -5.49
C PHE A 77 -1.29 18.07 -6.43
N ASP A 78 -0.43 19.07 -6.48
CA ASP A 78 -0.57 20.23 -7.37
C ASP A 78 -0.56 19.79 -8.84
N GLU A 79 0.39 18.96 -9.26
CA GLU A 79 0.44 18.40 -10.62
C GLU A 79 -0.81 17.55 -10.94
N ALA A 80 -1.36 16.83 -9.95
CA ALA A 80 -2.61 16.08 -10.14
C ALA A 80 -3.82 17.01 -10.31
N LEU A 81 -3.90 18.11 -9.57
CA LEU A 81 -4.94 19.12 -9.70
C LEU A 81 -4.86 19.89 -11.04
N GLU A 82 -3.65 20.05 -11.61
CA GLU A 82 -3.43 20.54 -12.96
C GLU A 82 -3.93 19.56 -14.06
N GLY A 83 -4.40 18.37 -13.69
CA GLY A 83 -4.93 17.37 -14.60
C GLY A 83 -3.88 16.37 -15.13
N ARG A 84 -2.66 16.38 -14.63
CA ARG A 84 -1.64 15.39 -15.00
C ARG A 84 -2.00 14.01 -14.45
N ASN A 85 -1.79 12.99 -15.26
CA ASN A 85 -1.99 11.63 -14.78
C ASN A 85 -0.78 11.11 -13.97
N THR A 86 -0.98 10.05 -13.21
CA THR A 86 0.06 9.47 -12.31
C THR A 86 1.37 9.08 -13.03
N SER A 87 1.31 8.72 -14.31
CA SER A 87 2.50 8.41 -15.12
C SER A 87 3.27 9.66 -15.52
N GLN A 88 2.57 10.74 -15.87
CA GLN A 88 3.18 12.03 -16.21
C GLN A 88 3.85 12.66 -14.98
N ILE A 89 3.18 12.60 -13.82
CA ILE A 89 3.76 13.06 -12.53
C ILE A 89 5.02 12.25 -12.19
N ALA A 90 4.98 10.92 -12.34
CA ALA A 90 6.15 10.09 -12.09
C ALA A 90 7.32 10.43 -13.03
N LEU A 91 7.06 10.73 -14.29
CA LEU A 91 8.08 11.17 -15.25
C LEU A 91 8.67 12.54 -14.85
N SER A 92 7.82 13.51 -14.53
CA SER A 92 8.25 14.84 -14.07
C SER A 92 9.20 14.76 -12.87
N LEU A 93 8.85 13.93 -11.88
CA LEU A 93 9.69 13.72 -10.69
C LEU A 93 11.03 13.03 -11.02
N ASN A 94 11.05 12.13 -12.01
CA ASN A 94 12.27 11.47 -12.47
C ASN A 94 13.17 12.42 -13.28
N ASP A 95 12.59 13.24 -14.14
CA ASP A 95 13.32 14.21 -14.98
C ASP A 95 14.03 15.24 -14.08
N ASP A 96 13.40 15.64 -12.98
CA ASP A 96 13.98 16.53 -11.97
C ASP A 96 14.90 15.82 -10.96
N ASN A 97 15.18 14.53 -11.15
CA ASN A 97 16.03 13.70 -10.28
C ASN A 97 15.61 13.70 -8.80
N ILE A 98 14.31 13.85 -8.51
CA ILE A 98 13.80 13.82 -7.14
C ILE A 98 13.91 12.39 -6.59
N PRO A 99 14.56 12.19 -5.43
CA PRO A 99 14.72 10.86 -4.85
C PRO A 99 13.37 10.23 -4.53
N THR A 100 13.21 8.95 -4.85
CA THR A 100 12.03 8.19 -4.46
C THR A 100 11.91 8.11 -2.93
N PRO A 101 10.71 7.86 -2.38
CA PRO A 101 10.53 7.72 -0.93
C PRO A 101 11.50 6.73 -0.29
N GLY A 102 11.82 5.64 -1.00
CA GLY A 102 12.78 4.64 -0.53
C GLY A 102 14.21 5.14 -0.47
N GLN A 103 14.66 5.84 -1.52
CA GLN A 103 16.00 6.45 -1.57
C GLN A 103 16.13 7.54 -0.52
N TYR A 104 15.11 8.38 -0.35
CA TYR A 104 15.05 9.42 0.67
C TYR A 104 15.19 8.85 2.09
N PHE A 105 14.43 7.82 2.41
CA PHE A 105 14.54 7.16 3.72
C PHE A 105 15.88 6.44 3.90
N LYS A 106 16.47 5.87 2.83
CA LYS A 106 17.81 5.27 2.88
C LYS A 106 18.86 6.33 3.22
N GLY A 107 18.78 7.51 2.60
CA GLY A 107 19.68 8.63 2.89
C GLY A 107 19.58 9.12 4.33
N LYS A 108 18.35 9.28 4.86
CA LYS A 108 18.14 9.71 6.25
C LYS A 108 18.41 8.63 7.32
N HIS A 109 18.38 7.36 6.97
CA HIS A 109 18.52 6.24 7.89
C HIS A 109 19.41 5.12 7.34
N PRO A 110 20.71 5.39 7.09
CA PRO A 110 21.62 4.41 6.49
C PRO A 110 21.78 3.14 7.33
N ASP A 111 21.66 3.24 8.66
CA ASP A 111 21.84 2.14 9.60
C ASP A 111 20.69 1.13 9.62
N LYS A 112 19.52 1.48 9.06
CA LYS A 112 18.36 0.59 9.05
C LYS A 112 18.46 -0.46 7.93
N LYS A 113 18.73 -1.72 8.29
CA LYS A 113 18.83 -2.88 7.38
C LYS A 113 17.69 -2.98 6.35
N LYS A 114 16.49 -2.46 6.65
CA LYS A 114 15.35 -2.45 5.73
C LYS A 114 15.64 -1.64 4.47
N TYR A 115 16.33 -0.52 4.59
CA TYR A 115 16.61 0.39 3.47
C TYR A 115 17.92 0.06 2.76
N SER A 116 18.85 -0.64 3.42
CA SER A 116 20.14 -1.02 2.83
C SER A 116 20.02 -1.89 1.57
N ARG A 117 18.94 -2.68 1.47
CA ARG A 117 18.65 -3.54 0.32
C ARG A 117 17.93 -2.83 -0.84
N MET A 118 17.59 -1.56 -0.70
CA MET A 118 16.93 -0.81 -1.77
C MET A 118 17.94 -0.48 -2.87
N SER A 119 17.58 -0.81 -4.10
CA SER A 119 18.38 -0.47 -5.27
C SER A 119 18.49 1.05 -5.43
N GLU A 120 19.65 1.55 -5.76
CA GLU A 120 19.88 2.97 -6.06
C GLU A 120 19.25 3.40 -7.38
N LYS A 121 18.97 2.44 -8.27
CA LYS A 121 18.37 2.67 -9.59
C LYS A 121 16.83 2.66 -9.59
N ILE A 122 16.19 2.87 -8.44
CA ILE A 122 14.72 2.92 -8.38
C ILE A 122 14.25 4.30 -8.80
N SER A 123 13.42 4.36 -9.83
CA SER A 123 12.75 5.57 -10.30
C SER A 123 11.32 5.65 -9.77
N TRP A 124 10.76 6.86 -9.78
CA TRP A 124 9.34 7.06 -9.50
C TRP A 124 8.47 6.30 -10.50
N THR A 125 7.42 5.69 -9.99
CA THR A 125 6.45 4.94 -10.79
C THR A 125 5.05 5.49 -10.57
N ALA A 126 4.17 5.32 -11.55
CA ALA A 126 2.75 5.68 -11.43
C ALA A 126 2.09 5.07 -10.17
N SER A 127 2.50 3.86 -9.78
CA SER A 127 1.98 3.22 -8.57
C SER A 127 2.42 3.90 -7.27
N MET A 128 3.62 4.50 -7.23
CA MET A 128 4.08 5.27 -6.07
C MET A 128 3.28 6.57 -5.96
N VAL A 129 3.13 7.30 -7.06
CA VAL A 129 2.31 8.52 -7.13
C VAL A 129 0.86 8.22 -6.75
N TYR A 130 0.26 7.16 -7.29
CA TYR A 130 -1.10 6.73 -6.95
C TYR A 130 -1.28 6.45 -5.44
N LYS A 131 -0.29 5.80 -4.80
CA LYS A 131 -0.34 5.55 -3.35
C LYS A 131 -0.30 6.85 -2.55
N ILE A 132 0.45 7.84 -2.98
CA ILE A 132 0.47 9.17 -2.35
C ILE A 132 -0.90 9.81 -2.51
N LEU A 133 -1.37 9.98 -3.74
CA LEU A 133 -2.63 10.64 -4.04
C LEU A 133 -3.86 9.99 -3.39
N THR A 134 -3.84 8.68 -3.12
CA THR A 134 -4.96 7.97 -2.48
C THR A 134 -4.84 7.83 -0.97
N SER A 135 -3.81 8.38 -0.36
CA SER A 135 -3.57 8.28 1.07
C SER A 135 -4.20 9.43 1.85
N TYR A 136 -5.30 9.18 2.54
CA TYR A 136 -6.03 10.17 3.32
C TYR A 136 -5.24 10.75 4.51
N VAL A 137 -4.09 10.16 4.83
CA VAL A 137 -3.19 10.67 5.89
C VAL A 137 -2.71 12.09 5.59
N TYR A 138 -2.59 12.48 4.33
CA TYR A 138 -2.09 13.82 3.93
C TYR A 138 -3.06 14.96 4.27
N THR A 139 -4.30 14.65 4.62
CA THR A 139 -5.28 15.64 5.12
C THR A 139 -5.17 15.92 6.63
N GLY A 140 -4.11 15.43 7.29
CA GLY A 140 -3.93 15.58 8.74
C GLY A 140 -4.65 14.51 9.57
N ALA A 141 -5.29 13.52 8.94
CA ALA A 141 -6.00 12.44 9.61
C ALA A 141 -5.12 11.21 9.82
N THR A 142 -5.23 10.56 10.97
CA THR A 142 -4.69 9.21 11.14
C THR A 142 -5.69 8.17 10.61
N VAL A 143 -5.19 7.21 9.83
CA VAL A 143 -6.02 6.16 9.23
C VAL A 143 -5.49 4.80 9.63
N GLY A 144 -6.27 4.09 10.42
CA GLY A 144 -5.95 2.74 10.93
C GLY A 144 -6.90 1.68 10.42
N HIS A 145 -6.66 0.45 10.83
CA HIS A 145 -7.51 -0.73 10.59
C HIS A 145 -7.80 -1.05 9.11
N LYS A 146 -6.92 -0.62 8.20
CA LYS A 146 -7.06 -0.92 6.75
C LYS A 146 -6.90 -2.41 6.43
N ARG A 147 -6.23 -3.15 7.30
CA ARG A 147 -5.92 -4.58 7.14
C ARG A 147 -6.04 -5.31 8.46
N LYS A 148 -6.55 -6.55 8.41
CA LYS A 148 -6.64 -7.47 9.55
C LYS A 148 -5.79 -8.71 9.29
N SER A 149 -5.08 -9.19 10.29
CA SER A 149 -4.39 -10.48 10.21
C SER A 149 -5.40 -11.62 10.15
N GLY A 150 -5.09 -12.68 9.42
CA GLY A 150 -5.92 -13.89 9.35
C GLY A 150 -5.93 -14.76 10.63
N GLY A 151 -5.23 -14.32 11.68
CA GLY A 151 -5.13 -15.03 12.97
C GLY A 151 -3.70 -15.46 13.31
N VAL A 152 -3.55 -16.09 14.48
CA VAL A 152 -2.27 -16.61 14.97
C VAL A 152 -1.77 -17.71 14.03
N GLY A 153 -0.50 -17.65 13.62
CA GLY A 153 0.10 -18.60 12.67
C GLY A 153 -0.24 -18.34 11.19
N SER A 154 -1.19 -17.45 10.89
CA SER A 154 -1.54 -17.11 9.51
C SER A 154 -0.64 -16.01 8.95
N ARG A 155 -0.08 -16.23 7.76
CA ARG A 155 0.61 -15.18 6.98
C ARG A 155 -0.35 -14.34 6.13
N LYS A 156 -1.63 -14.71 6.09
CA LYS A 156 -2.65 -14.00 5.29
C LYS A 156 -3.05 -12.69 5.95
N THR A 157 -3.14 -11.65 5.15
CA THR A 157 -3.67 -10.35 5.56
C THR A 157 -4.91 -10.05 4.74
N ILE A 158 -6.00 -9.70 5.42
CA ILE A 158 -7.31 -9.44 4.82
C ILE A 158 -7.49 -7.91 4.78
N SER A 159 -7.73 -7.35 3.59
CA SER A 159 -8.09 -5.95 3.45
C SER A 159 -9.49 -5.70 3.99
N GLN A 160 -9.64 -4.64 4.79
CA GLN A 160 -10.93 -4.21 5.30
C GLN A 160 -11.62 -3.25 4.32
N LYS A 161 -12.94 -3.20 4.36
CA LYS A 161 -13.71 -2.20 3.62
C LYS A 161 -13.43 -0.81 4.18
N LYS A 162 -13.64 0.24 3.39
CA LYS A 162 -13.39 1.62 3.83
C LYS A 162 -14.26 2.02 5.03
N GLU A 163 -15.46 1.46 5.13
CA GLU A 163 -16.41 1.68 6.24
C GLU A 163 -15.86 1.18 7.58
N ASP A 164 -15.00 0.14 7.55
CA ASP A 164 -14.38 -0.44 8.73
C ASP A 164 -13.07 0.27 9.15
N TRP A 165 -12.62 1.26 8.37
CA TRP A 165 -11.41 1.99 8.69
C TRP A 165 -11.62 2.92 9.87
N ILE A 166 -10.64 3.01 10.74
CA ILE A 166 -10.62 3.96 11.85
C ILE A 166 -9.92 5.21 11.34
N ILE A 167 -10.68 6.30 11.18
CA ILE A 167 -10.18 7.59 10.73
C ILE A 167 -10.40 8.59 11.85
N VAL A 168 -9.34 9.28 12.27
CA VAL A 168 -9.40 10.36 13.27
C VAL A 168 -8.71 11.57 12.66
N GLU A 169 -9.46 12.67 12.55
CA GLU A 169 -9.00 13.89 11.89
C GLU A 169 -8.24 14.81 12.83
N GLY A 170 -7.42 15.74 12.26
CA GLY A 170 -6.72 16.75 13.02
C GLY A 170 -5.62 16.23 13.95
N MET A 171 -5.04 15.07 13.66
CA MET A 171 -4.04 14.44 14.53
C MET A 171 -2.61 14.92 14.26
N HIS A 172 -2.36 15.48 13.10
CA HIS A 172 -1.07 16.04 12.69
C HIS A 172 -1.29 17.12 11.63
N GLU A 173 -0.26 17.87 11.32
CA GLU A 173 -0.28 18.92 10.31
C GLU A 173 -0.61 18.33 8.93
N ALA A 174 -1.58 18.93 8.25
CA ALA A 174 -2.00 18.52 6.92
C ALA A 174 -1.04 19.05 5.84
N ILE A 175 -0.72 18.26 4.83
CA ILE A 175 0.01 18.72 3.64
C ILE A 175 -0.96 19.29 2.62
N VAL A 176 -2.17 18.74 2.54
CA VAL A 176 -3.24 19.16 1.62
C VAL A 176 -4.55 19.29 2.37
N SER A 177 -5.42 20.18 1.91
CA SER A 177 -6.77 20.29 2.46
C SER A 177 -7.64 19.10 2.04
N LYS A 178 -8.79 18.92 2.71
CA LYS A 178 -9.74 17.88 2.33
C LYS A 178 -10.30 18.10 0.92
N GLU A 179 -10.59 19.35 0.61
CA GLU A 179 -11.13 19.78 -0.68
C GLU A 179 -10.14 19.45 -1.80
N GLU A 180 -8.86 19.79 -1.64
CA GLU A 180 -7.81 19.44 -2.60
C GLU A 180 -7.66 17.93 -2.76
N PHE A 181 -7.72 17.19 -1.66
CA PHE A 181 -7.66 15.73 -1.69
C PHE A 181 -8.84 15.13 -2.47
N GLU A 182 -10.06 15.61 -2.23
CA GLU A 182 -11.26 15.12 -2.93
C GLU A 182 -11.23 15.46 -4.41
N LEU A 183 -10.79 16.66 -4.77
CA LEU A 183 -10.58 17.07 -6.17
C LEU A 183 -9.55 16.17 -6.85
N ALA A 184 -8.40 15.90 -6.22
CA ALA A 184 -7.40 14.98 -6.74
C ALA A 184 -7.96 13.57 -6.96
N GLN A 185 -8.83 13.07 -6.03
CA GLN A 185 -9.52 11.80 -6.22
C GLN A 185 -10.46 11.80 -7.44
N ALA A 186 -11.16 12.90 -7.68
CA ALA A 186 -12.06 13.04 -8.83
C ALA A 186 -11.27 13.00 -10.14
N VAL A 187 -10.12 13.71 -10.21
CA VAL A 187 -9.23 13.72 -11.37
C VAL A 187 -8.70 12.31 -11.68
N ILE A 188 -8.23 11.60 -10.64
CA ILE A 188 -7.69 10.23 -10.81
C ILE A 188 -8.78 9.28 -11.31
N ARG A 189 -9.99 9.32 -10.75
CA ARG A 189 -11.12 8.47 -11.17
C ARG A 189 -11.61 8.84 -12.57
N GLY A 190 -11.62 10.13 -12.90
CA GLY A 190 -11.95 10.62 -14.24
C GLY A 190 -10.94 10.15 -15.29
N GLY A 191 -9.65 10.09 -14.93
CA GLY A 191 -8.57 9.58 -15.79
C GLY A 191 -8.64 8.07 -16.05
N GLU A 192 -9.21 7.29 -15.15
CA GLU A 192 -9.42 5.84 -15.35
C GLU A 192 -10.39 5.53 -16.52
N LYS A 193 -11.26 6.46 -16.85
CA LYS A 193 -12.20 6.36 -17.99
C LYS A 193 -11.70 7.09 -19.26
N ASN A 194 -10.37 7.30 -19.40
CA ASN A 194 -9.88 7.88 -20.65
C ASN A 194 -9.93 6.82 -21.77
N PRO A 195 -10.95 6.87 -22.65
CA PRO A 195 -11.10 5.91 -23.76
C PRO A 195 -9.99 6.05 -24.81
N LYS A 196 -9.13 7.09 -24.69
CA LYS A 196 -7.98 7.33 -25.58
C LYS A 196 -6.74 6.51 -25.24
N ARG A 197 -6.79 5.59 -24.25
CA ARG A 197 -5.72 4.62 -24.04
C ARG A 197 -5.71 3.67 -25.23
N ASN A 198 -5.08 4.10 -26.35
CA ASN A 198 -4.81 3.30 -27.53
C ASN A 198 -5.93 2.28 -27.87
N LEU A 199 -7.12 2.79 -28.12
CA LEU A 199 -8.03 2.12 -29.02
C LEU A 199 -7.36 2.15 -30.41
N ARG A 200 -6.30 1.35 -30.58
CA ARG A 200 -6.03 0.85 -31.89
C ARG A 200 -7.32 0.12 -32.29
N TYR A 201 -8.14 0.84 -33.02
CA TYR A 201 -9.38 0.31 -33.57
C TYR A 201 -8.98 -0.84 -34.46
N TYR A 202 -9.25 -2.04 -33.99
CA TYR A 202 -9.18 -3.24 -34.83
C TYR A 202 -10.59 -3.46 -35.37
N PRO A 203 -10.78 -3.49 -36.69
CA PRO A 203 -12.11 -3.65 -37.27
C PRO A 203 -12.87 -4.87 -36.72
N LEU A 204 -12.14 -5.90 -36.29
CA LEU A 204 -12.69 -7.16 -35.75
C LEU A 204 -12.74 -7.23 -34.23
N LYS A 205 -12.46 -6.12 -33.50
CA LYS A 205 -12.48 -6.12 -32.02
C LYS A 205 -13.90 -6.39 -31.50
N GLY A 206 -14.05 -7.47 -30.75
CA GLY A 206 -15.33 -7.91 -30.18
C GLY A 206 -16.23 -8.67 -31.14
N LEU A 207 -15.90 -8.74 -32.43
CA LEU A 207 -16.66 -9.48 -33.43
C LEU A 207 -16.20 -10.94 -33.60
N VAL A 208 -14.90 -11.21 -33.33
CA VAL A 208 -14.33 -12.55 -33.44
C VAL A 208 -14.43 -13.25 -32.09
N CYS A 209 -15.17 -14.34 -32.06
CA CYS A 209 -15.38 -15.15 -30.86
C CYS A 209 -14.78 -16.56 -31.02
N CYS A 210 -14.39 -17.15 -29.89
CA CYS A 210 -13.92 -18.54 -29.85
C CYS A 210 -15.04 -19.51 -30.22
N GLY A 211 -14.77 -20.45 -31.11
CA GLY A 211 -15.75 -21.49 -31.53
C GLY A 211 -16.24 -22.33 -30.36
N ASN A 212 -15.36 -22.63 -29.38
CA ASN A 212 -15.67 -23.48 -28.25
C ASN A 212 -16.35 -22.72 -27.09
N CYS A 213 -15.73 -21.66 -26.58
CA CYS A 213 -16.21 -20.97 -25.36
C CYS A 213 -17.05 -19.71 -25.64
N LYS A 214 -17.23 -19.32 -26.90
CA LYS A 214 -18.00 -18.14 -27.36
C LYS A 214 -17.50 -16.78 -26.82
N ARG A 215 -16.36 -16.74 -26.10
CA ARG A 215 -15.76 -15.48 -25.63
C ARG A 215 -15.07 -14.75 -26.77
N ALA A 216 -15.10 -13.42 -26.73
CA ALA A 216 -14.36 -12.59 -27.69
C ALA A 216 -12.86 -12.89 -27.63
N LEU A 217 -12.24 -13.07 -28.78
CA LEU A 217 -10.81 -13.34 -28.88
C LEU A 217 -9.99 -12.06 -28.67
N THR A 218 -8.84 -12.22 -28.02
CA THR A 218 -7.88 -11.12 -27.79
C THR A 218 -6.80 -11.14 -28.87
N ARG A 219 -6.58 -10.02 -29.55
CA ARG A 219 -5.50 -9.89 -30.53
C ARG A 219 -4.15 -9.71 -29.83
N ARG A 220 -3.17 -10.55 -30.18
CA ARG A 220 -1.78 -10.46 -29.70
C ARG A 220 -0.81 -10.30 -30.85
N LYS A 221 0.30 -9.59 -30.62
CA LYS A 221 1.38 -9.41 -31.60
C LYS A 221 2.31 -10.62 -31.56
N LEU A 222 2.67 -11.17 -32.70
CA LEU A 222 3.75 -12.16 -32.84
C LEU A 222 5.10 -11.51 -32.50
N ARG A 223 5.95 -12.24 -31.78
CA ARG A 223 7.23 -11.68 -31.29
C ARG A 223 8.24 -11.41 -32.43
N ASN A 224 8.25 -12.21 -33.48
CA ASN A 224 9.34 -12.23 -34.47
C ASN A 224 8.93 -11.85 -35.90
N GLU A 225 7.66 -11.71 -36.25
CA GLU A 225 7.23 -11.60 -37.66
C GLU A 225 6.27 -10.43 -37.96
N GLY A 226 6.20 -9.44 -37.10
CA GLY A 226 5.36 -8.25 -37.36
C GLY A 226 3.84 -8.51 -37.48
N GLY A 227 3.41 -9.77 -37.43
CA GLY A 227 2.03 -10.22 -37.55
C GLY A 227 1.26 -10.18 -36.21
N TYR A 228 -0.02 -10.52 -36.28
CA TYR A 228 -0.92 -10.62 -35.13
C TYR A 228 -1.68 -11.93 -35.18
N PHE A 229 -2.02 -12.46 -34.02
CA PHE A 229 -2.89 -13.62 -33.87
C PHE A 229 -3.97 -13.35 -32.84
N TYR A 230 -5.05 -14.14 -32.89
CA TYR A 230 -6.15 -14.07 -31.96
C TYR A 230 -6.08 -15.24 -31.00
N GLN A 231 -6.19 -14.96 -29.71
CA GLN A 231 -6.13 -15.94 -28.62
C GLN A 231 -7.40 -15.88 -27.76
N CYS A 232 -7.88 -17.06 -27.39
CA CYS A 232 -8.95 -17.24 -26.43
C CYS A 232 -8.44 -17.05 -25.00
#